data_d95f42b1e518da8fafaf236a4d6d9cee
#
_entry.id   d95f42b1e518da8fafaf236a4d6d9cee
#
_cell.length_a   1.000
_cell.length_b   1.000
_cell.length_c   1.000
_cell.angle_alpha   90.00
_cell.angle_beta   90.00
_cell.angle_gamma   90.00
#
_symmetry.space_group_name_H-M   'P 1'
#
loop_
_entity.id
_entity.type
_entity.pdbx_description
1 polymer ?
#
loop_
_entity_poly.entity_id
_entity_poly.type
_entity_poly.pdbx_seq_one_letter_code
_entity_poly.pdbx_strand_id
1 'polypeptide(L)'
;MTTKNKLSFFLKSIVSLSLIYYLFITIPWGEVSEVVFSASIYWLIISVLVQILSFIFLALRWRIILRNSESNISFFDIIKVSFIGIAVNNVLPGSIGGDFVRGAYIVKKGVSLKDSISSLVADRVLGLFIV
;
A
#
# COMPACT_ATOMS: atom_id res chain seq x y z
N MET A 1 -13.88 19.56 17.04
CA MET A 1 -14.51 18.97 15.84
C MET A 1 -15.90 19.57 15.71
N THR A 2 -16.11 20.41 14.72
CA THR A 2 -17.39 21.12 14.49
C THR A 2 -18.48 20.13 14.10
N THR A 3 -19.73 20.39 14.51
CA THR A 3 -20.92 19.54 14.27
C THR A 3 -21.11 19.19 12.79
N LYS A 4 -20.70 20.08 11.87
CA LYS A 4 -20.67 19.84 10.42
C LYS A 4 -19.76 18.67 10.01
N ASN A 5 -18.60 18.51 10.65
CA ASN A 5 -17.66 17.43 10.32
C ASN A 5 -18.18 16.06 10.79
N LYS A 6 -18.90 16.01 11.89
CA LYS A 6 -19.54 14.78 12.39
C LYS A 6 -20.67 14.32 11.46
N LEU A 7 -21.49 15.26 11.01
CA LEU A 7 -22.61 14.98 10.09
C LEU A 7 -22.08 14.50 8.72
N SER A 8 -21.05 15.14 8.19
CA SER A 8 -20.41 14.71 6.93
C SER A 8 -19.76 13.32 7.04
N PHE A 9 -19.13 13.02 8.18
CA PHE A 9 -18.57 11.68 8.42
C PHE A 9 -19.67 10.63 8.51
N PHE A 10 -20.74 10.91 9.22
CA PHE A 10 -21.90 9.99 9.37
C PHE A 10 -22.58 9.72 8.03
N LEU A 11 -22.83 10.76 7.22
CA LEU A 11 -23.37 10.61 5.86
C LEU A 11 -22.49 9.75 4.96
N LYS A 12 -21.18 10.00 4.96
CA LYS A 12 -20.22 9.21 4.18
C LYS A 12 -20.21 7.75 4.62
N SER A 13 -20.26 7.50 5.92
CA SER A 13 -20.32 6.14 6.46
C SER A 13 -21.61 5.41 6.05
N ILE A 14 -22.76 6.09 6.10
CA ILE A 14 -24.03 5.50 5.64
C ILE A 14 -23.97 5.17 4.15
N VAL A 15 -23.49 6.08 3.31
CA VAL A 15 -23.35 5.83 1.86
C VAL A 15 -22.42 4.66 1.59
N SER A 16 -21.26 4.60 2.26
CA SER A 16 -20.32 3.49 2.11
C SER A 16 -20.93 2.16 2.53
N LEU A 17 -21.59 2.11 3.67
CA LEU A 17 -22.24 0.89 4.15
C LEU A 17 -23.39 0.45 3.24
N SER A 18 -24.18 1.40 2.73
CA SER A 18 -25.25 1.11 1.77
C SER A 18 -24.71 0.55 0.46
N LEU A 19 -23.61 1.09 -0.05
CA LEU A 19 -22.94 0.57 -1.26
C LEU A 19 -22.35 -0.83 -1.03
N ILE A 20 -21.72 -1.07 0.10
CA ILE A 20 -21.20 -2.39 0.46
C ILE A 20 -22.34 -3.41 0.56
N TYR A 21 -23.44 -3.03 1.25
CA TYR A 21 -24.61 -3.88 1.37
C TYR A 21 -25.22 -4.18 0.00
N TYR A 22 -25.40 -3.16 -0.84
CA TYR A 22 -25.90 -3.33 -2.20
C TYR A 22 -25.03 -4.26 -3.02
N LEU A 23 -23.71 -4.09 -3.01
CA LEU A 23 -22.78 -5.00 -3.66
C LEU A 23 -22.93 -6.43 -3.15
N PHE A 24 -23.01 -6.59 -1.82
CA PHE A 24 -23.11 -7.91 -1.20
C PHE A 24 -24.37 -8.68 -1.63
N ILE A 25 -25.51 -8.01 -1.78
CA ILE A 25 -26.76 -8.66 -2.22
C ILE A 25 -26.86 -8.85 -3.75
N THR A 26 -26.10 -8.05 -4.51
CA THR A 26 -26.12 -8.10 -5.97
C THR A 26 -25.13 -9.11 -6.55
N ILE A 27 -24.08 -9.46 -5.77
CA ILE A 27 -23.09 -10.43 -6.21
C ILE A 27 -23.70 -11.84 -6.24
N PRO A 28 -23.66 -12.53 -7.38
CA PRO A 28 -24.11 -13.92 -7.50
C PRO A 28 -23.08 -14.86 -6.84
N TRP A 29 -23.15 -15.00 -5.52
CA TRP A 29 -22.18 -15.79 -4.74
C TRP A 29 -22.01 -17.22 -5.22
N GLY A 30 -23.05 -17.82 -5.80
CA GLY A 30 -22.97 -19.14 -6.42
C GLY A 30 -21.96 -19.18 -7.56
N GLU A 31 -22.07 -18.26 -8.53
CA GLU A 31 -21.15 -18.18 -9.67
C GLU A 31 -19.73 -17.81 -9.21
N VAL A 32 -19.60 -16.89 -8.24
CA VAL A 32 -18.29 -16.53 -7.66
C VAL A 32 -17.62 -17.75 -7.03
N SER A 33 -18.37 -18.54 -6.27
CA SER A 33 -17.82 -19.76 -5.64
C SER A 33 -17.38 -20.78 -6.70
N GLU A 34 -18.16 -21.00 -7.75
CA GLU A 34 -17.77 -21.89 -8.85
C GLU A 34 -16.49 -21.45 -9.54
N VAL A 35 -16.35 -20.15 -9.83
CA VAL A 35 -15.12 -19.59 -10.42
C VAL A 35 -13.92 -19.76 -9.50
N VAL A 36 -14.09 -19.50 -8.21
CA VAL A 36 -13.01 -19.64 -7.22
C VAL A 36 -12.58 -21.11 -7.08
N PHE A 37 -13.53 -22.04 -7.01
CA PHE A 37 -13.21 -23.48 -6.88
C PHE A 37 -12.72 -24.11 -8.18
N SER A 38 -13.09 -23.57 -9.34
CA SER A 38 -12.55 -24.00 -10.63
C SER A 38 -11.18 -23.40 -10.96
N ALA A 39 -10.74 -22.37 -10.22
CA ALA A 39 -9.46 -21.76 -10.43
C ALA A 39 -8.32 -22.75 -10.19
N SER A 40 -7.40 -22.86 -11.14
CA SER A 40 -6.24 -23.73 -11.00
C SER A 40 -5.34 -23.23 -9.86
N ILE A 41 -5.16 -24.07 -8.84
CA ILE A 41 -4.28 -23.79 -7.70
C ILE A 41 -2.85 -23.45 -8.14
N TYR A 42 -2.40 -24.02 -9.25
CA TYR A 42 -1.10 -23.75 -9.82
C TYR A 42 -0.95 -22.26 -10.21
N TRP A 43 -1.93 -21.69 -10.90
CA TRP A 43 -1.92 -20.27 -11.28
C TRP A 43 -2.08 -19.34 -10.07
N LEU A 44 -2.83 -19.75 -9.05
CA LEU A 44 -2.94 -19.00 -7.81
C LEU A 44 -1.58 -18.93 -7.08
N ILE A 45 -0.87 -20.05 -6.98
CA ILE A 45 0.47 -20.08 -6.37
C ILE A 45 1.43 -19.20 -7.16
N ILE A 46 1.45 -19.31 -8.49
CA ILE A 46 2.31 -18.48 -9.34
C ILE A 46 2.00 -17.00 -9.14
N SER A 47 0.73 -16.60 -9.13
CA SER A 47 0.37 -15.19 -8.95
C SER A 47 0.82 -14.64 -7.60
N VAL A 48 0.70 -15.43 -6.53
CA VAL A 48 1.19 -15.04 -5.20
C VAL A 48 2.71 -14.91 -5.19
N LEU A 49 3.44 -15.84 -5.81
CA LEU A 49 4.91 -15.78 -5.90
C LEU A 49 5.37 -14.56 -6.70
N VAL A 50 4.73 -14.27 -7.84
CA VAL A 50 5.01 -13.07 -8.64
C VAL A 50 4.73 -11.80 -7.84
N GLN A 51 3.64 -11.77 -7.07
CA GLN A 51 3.30 -10.64 -6.20
C GLN A 51 4.33 -10.41 -5.10
N ILE A 52 4.78 -11.47 -4.43
CA ILE A 52 5.86 -11.40 -3.43
C ILE A 52 7.15 -10.87 -4.05
N LEU A 53 7.51 -11.40 -5.22
CA LEU A 53 8.70 -10.95 -5.95
C LEU A 53 8.62 -9.47 -6.32
N SER A 54 7.46 -9.00 -6.78
CA SER A 54 7.20 -7.59 -7.08
C SER A 54 7.41 -6.70 -5.85
N PHE A 55 6.97 -7.13 -4.66
CA PHE A 55 7.20 -6.38 -3.42
C PHE A 55 8.68 -6.34 -3.03
N ILE A 56 9.41 -7.42 -3.24
CA ILE A 56 10.86 -7.46 -2.99
C ILE A 56 11.58 -6.48 -3.92
N PHE A 57 11.24 -6.47 -5.22
CA PHE A 57 11.82 -5.51 -6.17
C PHE A 57 11.48 -4.06 -5.82
N LEU A 58 10.27 -3.78 -5.37
CA LEU A 58 9.88 -2.45 -4.89
C LEU A 58 10.75 -2.01 -3.70
N ALA A 59 10.98 -2.90 -2.74
CA ALA A 59 11.83 -2.63 -1.58
C ALA A 59 13.30 -2.45 -1.98
N LEU A 60 13.81 -3.26 -2.90
CA LEU A 60 15.17 -3.14 -3.44
C LEU A 60 15.37 -1.82 -4.18
N ARG A 61 14.43 -1.43 -5.05
CA ARG A 61 14.46 -0.14 -5.75
C ARG A 61 14.59 1.02 -4.74
N TRP A 62 13.75 1.02 -3.73
CA TRP A 62 13.80 2.08 -2.72
C TRP A 62 15.09 2.04 -1.89
N ARG A 63 15.63 0.86 -1.59
CA ARG A 63 16.94 0.73 -0.94
C ARG A 63 18.06 1.37 -1.75
N ILE A 64 18.06 1.18 -3.08
CA ILE A 64 19.07 1.77 -3.96
C ILE A 64 18.99 3.30 -3.91
N ILE A 65 17.79 3.87 -3.90
CA ILE A 65 17.59 5.32 -3.80
C ILE A 65 18.13 5.85 -2.47
N LEU A 66 17.91 5.10 -1.38
CA LEU A 66 18.37 5.47 -0.04
C LEU A 66 19.87 5.22 0.19
N ARG A 67 20.58 4.56 -0.71
CA ARG A 67 22.00 4.19 -0.54
C ARG A 67 22.92 5.39 -0.32
N ASN A 68 22.56 6.55 -0.83
CA ASN A 68 23.34 7.79 -0.68
C ASN A 68 23.08 8.52 0.65
N SER A 69 22.12 8.08 1.46
CA SER A 69 21.94 8.60 2.81
C SER A 69 22.94 7.92 3.75
N GLU A 70 23.55 8.70 4.62
CA GLU A 70 24.61 8.27 5.57
C GLU A 70 24.13 7.24 6.63
N SER A 71 22.91 6.75 6.52
CA SER A 71 22.29 5.86 7.50
C SER A 71 22.37 4.39 7.09
N ASN A 72 22.81 3.54 8.01
CA ASN A 72 22.85 2.08 7.88
C ASN A 72 21.45 1.48 8.11
N ILE A 73 20.50 1.67 7.17
CA ILE A 73 19.20 1.01 7.24
C ILE A 73 19.32 -0.43 6.75
N SER A 74 18.91 -1.38 7.60
CA SER A 74 18.86 -2.78 7.22
C SER A 74 17.87 -3.02 6.06
N PHE A 75 18.20 -3.97 5.20
CA PHE A 75 17.28 -4.40 4.14
C PHE A 75 15.93 -4.89 4.70
N PHE A 76 15.96 -5.59 5.81
CA PHE A 76 14.74 -6.03 6.50
C PHE A 76 13.88 -4.88 7.01
N ASP A 77 14.49 -3.78 7.48
CA ASP A 77 13.75 -2.58 7.88
C ASP A 77 13.01 -1.96 6.68
N ILE A 78 13.66 -1.94 5.52
CA ILE A 78 13.06 -1.41 4.27
C ILE A 78 11.90 -2.29 3.82
N ILE A 79 12.07 -3.60 3.80
CA ILE A 79 10.97 -4.54 3.49
C ILE A 79 9.82 -4.33 4.45
N LYS A 80 10.09 -4.37 5.75
CA LYS A 80 9.07 -4.22 6.80
C LYS A 80 8.26 -2.93 6.64
N VAL A 81 8.94 -1.79 6.48
CA VAL A 81 8.23 -0.52 6.36
C VAL A 81 7.53 -0.37 5.01
N SER A 82 8.02 -1.00 3.95
CA SER A 82 7.33 -1.03 2.66
C SER A 82 6.02 -1.82 2.76
N PHE A 83 6.00 -2.97 3.42
CA PHE A 83 4.77 -3.71 3.69
C PHE A 83 3.77 -2.93 4.54
N ILE A 84 4.24 -2.28 5.62
CA ILE A 84 3.40 -1.41 6.44
C ILE A 84 2.83 -0.26 5.59
N GLY A 85 3.64 0.36 4.73
CA GLY A 85 3.20 1.42 3.82
C GLY A 85 2.11 0.96 2.86
N ILE A 86 2.24 -0.23 2.28
CA ILE A 86 1.22 -0.83 1.40
C ILE A 86 -0.07 -1.09 2.19
N ALA A 87 0.03 -1.68 3.37
CA ALA A 87 -1.13 -1.94 4.22
C ALA A 87 -1.87 -0.65 4.58
N VAL A 88 -1.14 0.41 4.93
CA VAL A 88 -1.71 1.73 5.23
C VAL A 88 -2.38 2.35 4.00
N ASN A 89 -1.79 2.22 2.81
CA ASN A 89 -2.38 2.70 1.56
C ASN A 89 -3.68 1.97 1.19
N ASN A 90 -3.83 0.71 1.58
CA ASN A 90 -5.06 -0.06 1.35
C ASN A 90 -6.21 0.36 2.30
N VAL A 91 -5.88 0.88 3.48
CA VAL A 91 -6.88 1.29 4.49
C VAL A 91 -7.23 2.78 4.38
N LEU A 92 -6.23 3.63 4.07
CA LEU A 92 -6.45 5.07 3.96
C LEU A 92 -6.76 5.47 2.51
N PRO A 93 -7.77 6.32 2.30
CA PRO A 93 -8.03 6.87 0.98
C PRO A 93 -6.86 7.76 0.54
N GLY A 94 -6.29 7.42 -0.62
CA GLY A 94 -5.13 8.11 -1.20
C GLY A 94 -3.80 7.43 -0.85
N SER A 95 -2.94 7.32 -1.85
CA SER A 95 -1.64 6.64 -1.75
C SER A 95 -0.56 7.40 -0.94
N ILE A 96 -0.93 8.46 -0.23
CA ILE A 96 0.00 9.33 0.52
C ILE A 96 0.28 8.78 1.92
N GLY A 97 -0.69 8.08 2.52
CA GLY A 97 -0.56 7.57 3.90
C GLY A 97 0.61 6.61 4.09
N GLY A 98 0.79 5.68 3.16
CA GLY A 98 1.89 4.73 3.20
C GLY A 98 3.27 5.38 3.01
N ASP A 99 3.36 6.39 2.14
CA ASP A 99 4.62 7.12 1.95
C ASP A 99 4.97 7.93 3.20
N PHE A 100 3.98 8.52 3.86
CA PHE A 100 4.20 9.21 5.14
C PHE A 100 4.75 8.26 6.20
N VAL A 101 4.19 7.05 6.33
CA VAL A 101 4.68 6.04 7.28
C VAL A 101 6.09 5.59 6.93
N ARG A 102 6.36 5.33 5.64
CA ARG A 102 7.70 4.97 5.14
C ARG A 102 8.72 6.06 5.47
N GLY A 103 8.41 7.32 5.14
CA GLY A 103 9.27 8.47 5.42
C GLY A 103 9.53 8.67 6.90
N ALA A 104 8.48 8.67 7.73
CA ALA A 104 8.62 8.84 9.17
C ALA A 104 9.45 7.72 9.82
N TYR A 105 9.32 6.49 9.33
CA TYR A 105 10.10 5.35 9.85
C TYR A 105 11.60 5.53 9.58
N ILE A 106 12.00 5.88 8.36
CA ILE A 106 13.42 6.02 8.03
C ILE A 106 14.05 7.24 8.70
N VAL A 107 13.28 8.32 8.91
CA VAL A 107 13.76 9.46 9.71
C VAL A 107 14.05 9.04 11.15
N LYS A 108 13.21 8.21 11.77
CA LYS A 108 13.47 7.62 13.10
C LYS A 108 14.73 6.73 13.13
N LYS A 109 15.14 6.20 12.00
CA LYS A 109 16.37 5.39 11.84
C LYS A 109 17.61 6.23 11.51
N GLY A 110 17.51 7.56 11.54
CA GLY A 110 18.64 8.46 11.37
C GLY A 110 18.83 9.04 9.97
N VAL A 111 17.91 8.76 9.03
CA VAL A 111 17.92 9.43 7.72
C VAL A 111 17.45 10.87 7.88
N SER A 112 18.10 11.82 7.21
CA SER A 112 17.65 13.21 7.22
C SER A 112 16.24 13.33 6.63
N LEU A 113 15.45 14.28 7.12
CA LEU A 113 14.11 14.54 6.60
C LEU A 113 14.15 14.87 5.09
N LYS A 114 15.19 15.61 4.66
CA LYS A 114 15.41 15.96 3.26
C LYS A 114 15.61 14.71 2.40
N ASP A 115 16.48 13.80 2.82
CA ASP A 115 16.78 12.57 2.07
C ASP A 115 15.57 11.63 2.06
N SER A 116 14.83 11.58 3.16
CA SER A 116 13.58 10.84 3.25
C SER A 116 12.57 11.32 2.20
N ILE A 117 12.28 12.62 2.16
CA ILE A 117 11.33 13.19 1.20
C ILE A 117 11.85 13.01 -0.24
N SER A 118 13.12 13.31 -0.49
CA SER A 118 13.71 13.16 -1.82
C SER A 118 13.65 11.72 -2.32
N SER A 119 13.88 10.74 -1.44
CA SER A 119 13.81 9.32 -1.80
C SER A 119 12.39 8.87 -2.16
N LEU A 120 11.37 9.35 -1.44
CA LEU A 120 9.97 9.05 -1.74
C LEU A 120 9.51 9.68 -3.05
N VAL A 121 9.92 10.93 -3.32
CA VAL A 121 9.64 11.59 -4.59
C VAL A 121 10.33 10.85 -5.74
N ALA A 122 11.61 10.51 -5.60
CA ALA A 122 12.34 9.75 -6.60
C ALA A 122 11.70 8.38 -6.87
N ASP A 123 11.27 7.66 -5.82
CA ASP A 123 10.58 6.38 -5.94
C ASP A 123 9.28 6.50 -6.75
N ARG A 124 8.52 7.59 -6.55
CA ARG A 124 7.31 7.87 -7.32
C ARG A 124 7.60 8.24 -8.78
N VAL A 125 8.57 9.11 -9.01
CA VAL A 125 8.96 9.52 -10.37
C VAL A 125 9.42 8.29 -11.17
N LEU A 126 10.30 7.47 -10.61
CA LEU A 126 10.73 6.22 -11.25
C LEU A 126 9.56 5.26 -11.47
N GLY A 127 8.61 5.20 -10.55
CA GLY A 127 7.39 4.40 -10.72
C GLY A 127 6.56 4.82 -11.92
N LEU A 128 6.49 6.11 -12.23
CA LEU A 128 5.73 6.63 -13.37
C LEU A 128 6.40 6.31 -14.74
N PHE A 129 7.72 6.15 -14.76
CA PHE A 129 8.44 5.81 -16.00
C PHE A 129 8.46 4.31 -16.33
N ILE A 130 8.06 3.44 -15.39
CA ILE A 130 8.09 1.99 -15.54
C ILE A 130 6.71 1.43 -15.95
N VAL A 131 5.66 2.24 -15.89
CA VAL A 131 4.31 1.92 -16.36
C VAL A 131 4.16 2.36 -17.80
#